data_2e2cc3d25c246c357dbb2126162bdf6d
#
_entry.id   2e2cc3d25c246c357dbb2126162bdf6d
#
_cell.length_a   1.000
_cell.length_b   1.000
_cell.length_c   1.000
_cell.angle_alpha   90.00
_cell.angle_beta   90.00
_cell.angle_gamma   90.00
#
_symmetry.space_group_name_H-M   'P 1'
#
loop_
_entity.id
_entity.type
_entity.pdbx_description
1 polymer ?
#
loop_
_entity_poly.entity_id
_entity_poly.type
_entity_poly.pdbx_seq_one_letter_code
_entity_poly.pdbx_strand_id
1 'polypeptide(L)'
;MEDIFTNIYENCEWGDNNNIEYTGSSGSGSDIDYNKNNYIPFLKKFITDNNIKNIVDLGCGDFRCGKLIYDELDISYTGYDAYKKVIDYNSKQHLLSKYSFIHLDFYNNKENIINGDMCILKDVIQHWSVQDINIFLDYLVENKKFKYIWICNCCNQTQDNADIHNGGWRQLSCNYLPLKKYNPIKLYTYHSKEVSVIEINSAF
;
A
#
# COMPACT_ATOMS: atom_id res chain seq x y z
N MET A 1 -12.62 -6.66 -6.94
CA MET A 1 -11.16 -6.75 -6.71
C MET A 1 -10.76 -7.98 -5.93
N GLU A 2 -11.51 -8.38 -4.92
CA GLU A 2 -11.17 -9.51 -4.03
C GLU A 2 -10.86 -10.81 -4.78
N ASP A 3 -11.74 -11.25 -5.67
CA ASP A 3 -11.54 -12.51 -6.42
C ASP A 3 -10.25 -12.51 -7.24
N ILE A 4 -9.87 -11.35 -7.82
CA ILE A 4 -8.67 -11.21 -8.64
C ILE A 4 -7.43 -11.45 -7.77
N PHE A 5 -7.31 -10.74 -6.65
CA PHE A 5 -6.14 -10.85 -5.78
C PHE A 5 -6.10 -12.15 -4.99
N THR A 6 -7.27 -12.69 -4.60
CA THR A 6 -7.36 -14.04 -4.03
C THR A 6 -6.79 -15.09 -5.00
N ASN A 7 -7.19 -15.04 -6.28
CA ASN A 7 -6.67 -15.96 -7.29
C ASN A 7 -5.16 -15.83 -7.51
N ILE A 8 -4.63 -14.60 -7.51
CA ILE A 8 -3.18 -14.35 -7.63
C ILE A 8 -2.41 -15.03 -6.50
N TYR A 9 -2.87 -14.89 -5.25
CA TYR A 9 -2.26 -15.56 -4.10
C TYR A 9 -2.41 -17.09 -4.20
N GLU A 10 -3.61 -17.60 -4.43
CA GLU A 10 -3.87 -19.05 -4.48
C GLU A 10 -3.12 -19.76 -5.61
N ASN A 11 -2.83 -19.06 -6.72
CA ASN A 11 -2.05 -19.57 -7.83
C ASN A 11 -0.54 -19.25 -7.72
N CYS A 12 -0.07 -18.66 -6.63
CA CYS A 12 1.32 -18.27 -6.42
C CYS A 12 1.90 -17.38 -7.53
N GLU A 13 1.09 -16.51 -8.16
CA GLU A 13 1.54 -15.70 -9.31
C GLU A 13 2.66 -14.70 -8.95
N TRP A 14 2.70 -14.24 -7.70
CA TRP A 14 3.76 -13.38 -7.14
C TRP A 14 4.84 -14.16 -6.38
N GLY A 15 4.82 -15.49 -6.46
CA GLY A 15 5.74 -16.40 -5.77
C GLY A 15 5.08 -17.16 -4.63
N ASP A 16 5.79 -18.19 -4.16
CA ASP A 16 5.39 -19.02 -3.01
C ASP A 16 6.07 -18.50 -1.73
N ASN A 17 5.55 -18.88 -0.56
CA ASN A 17 6.07 -18.47 0.74
C ASN A 17 6.44 -19.62 1.69
N ASN A 18 6.22 -20.85 1.31
CA ASN A 18 6.40 -22.05 2.15
C ASN A 18 5.57 -22.05 3.46
N ASN A 19 4.52 -21.22 3.56
CA ASN A 19 3.63 -21.15 4.72
C ASN A 19 2.49 -22.17 4.55
N ILE A 20 2.07 -22.78 5.65
CA ILE A 20 0.96 -23.74 5.67
C ILE A 20 -0.40 -23.06 5.92
N GLU A 21 -0.42 -21.82 6.40
CA GLU A 21 -1.65 -21.11 6.78
C GLU A 21 -2.25 -20.30 5.62
N TYR A 22 -1.43 -19.87 4.64
CA TYR A 22 -1.89 -19.20 3.43
C TYR A 22 -0.97 -19.53 2.25
N THR A 23 -1.52 -19.44 1.03
CA THR A 23 -0.83 -19.72 -0.23
C THR A 23 -0.27 -18.44 -0.84
N GLY A 24 0.80 -18.56 -1.63
CA GLY A 24 1.39 -17.43 -2.35
C GLY A 24 2.15 -16.45 -1.46
N SER A 25 2.62 -15.37 -2.03
CA SER A 25 3.37 -14.32 -1.34
C SER A 25 2.94 -12.92 -1.83
N SER A 26 3.30 -11.88 -1.06
CA SER A 26 3.10 -10.48 -1.46
C SER A 26 4.17 -9.98 -2.45
N GLY A 27 4.90 -10.90 -3.08
CA GLY A 27 5.92 -10.62 -4.09
C GLY A 27 7.25 -10.11 -3.50
N SER A 28 8.28 -10.10 -4.36
CA SER A 28 9.64 -9.67 -3.98
C SER A 28 9.74 -8.21 -3.53
N GLY A 29 8.80 -7.37 -3.93
CA GLY A 29 8.71 -5.98 -3.46
C GLY A 29 8.47 -5.86 -1.95
N SER A 30 7.94 -6.91 -1.29
CA SER A 30 7.73 -6.98 0.17
C SER A 30 8.92 -7.56 0.94
N ASP A 31 9.95 -8.07 0.27
CA ASP A 31 11.08 -8.72 0.93
C ASP A 31 11.87 -7.78 1.84
N ILE A 32 12.26 -8.30 3.01
CA ILE A 32 13.04 -7.52 4.00
C ILE A 32 14.36 -7.06 3.40
N ASP A 33 15.09 -7.95 2.74
CA ASP A 33 16.40 -7.61 2.17
C ASP A 33 16.33 -6.51 1.09
N TYR A 34 15.23 -6.46 0.35
CA TYR A 34 14.98 -5.42 -0.63
C TYR A 34 14.72 -4.04 0.02
N ASN A 35 14.09 -4.03 1.20
CA ASN A 35 13.57 -2.82 1.84
C ASN A 35 14.38 -2.31 3.04
N LYS A 36 15.19 -3.17 3.72
CA LYS A 36 15.80 -2.87 5.02
C LYS A 36 16.70 -1.66 5.07
N ASN A 37 17.44 -1.39 3.99
CA ASN A 37 18.40 -0.28 3.93
C ASN A 37 17.84 0.97 3.22
N ASN A 38 16.64 0.90 2.68
CA ASN A 38 16.04 1.94 1.84
C ASN A 38 14.66 2.35 2.36
N TYR A 39 13.63 1.58 2.01
CA TYR A 39 12.24 1.91 2.30
C TYR A 39 11.94 2.00 3.80
N ILE A 40 12.41 1.01 4.57
CA ILE A 40 12.12 0.92 6.01
C ILE A 40 12.63 2.17 6.77
N PRO A 41 13.93 2.53 6.72
CA PRO A 41 14.40 3.71 7.46
C PRO A 41 13.80 5.00 6.93
N PHE A 42 13.53 5.09 5.62
CA PHE A 42 12.93 6.29 5.03
C PHE A 42 11.49 6.50 5.50
N LEU A 43 10.66 5.44 5.51
CA LEU A 43 9.29 5.53 6.01
C LEU A 43 9.24 5.82 7.52
N LYS A 44 10.07 5.16 8.34
CA LYS A 44 10.18 5.47 9.79
C LYS A 44 10.49 6.94 10.03
N LYS A 45 11.45 7.48 9.28
CA LYS A 45 11.82 8.89 9.39
C LYS A 45 10.64 9.80 9.02
N PHE A 46 9.95 9.54 7.90
CA PHE A 46 8.80 10.34 7.47
C PHE A 46 7.68 10.34 8.53
N ILE A 47 7.34 9.16 9.08
CA ILE A 47 6.33 9.02 10.14
C ILE A 47 6.70 9.89 11.36
N THR A 48 7.96 9.82 11.78
CA THR A 48 8.45 10.55 12.95
C THR A 48 8.47 12.07 12.70
N ASP A 49 9.05 12.50 11.59
CA ASP A 49 9.20 13.92 11.25
C ASP A 49 7.84 14.63 11.08
N ASN A 50 6.81 13.92 10.63
CA ASN A 50 5.48 14.46 10.41
C ASN A 50 4.50 14.17 11.56
N ASN A 51 4.99 13.60 12.68
CA ASN A 51 4.19 13.25 13.87
C ASN A 51 2.93 12.43 13.53
N ILE A 52 3.08 11.45 12.63
CA ILE A 52 1.99 10.57 12.20
C ILE A 52 1.67 9.58 13.32
N LYS A 53 0.40 9.44 13.68
CA LYS A 53 -0.08 8.57 14.75
C LYS A 53 -0.99 7.45 14.27
N ASN A 54 -1.77 7.69 13.22
CA ASN A 54 -2.75 6.73 12.72
C ASN A 54 -2.42 6.37 11.26
N ILE A 55 -1.95 5.13 11.06
CA ILE A 55 -1.56 4.61 9.75
C ILE A 55 -2.61 3.62 9.27
N VAL A 56 -3.04 3.78 8.03
CA VAL A 56 -3.93 2.87 7.30
C VAL A 56 -3.19 2.35 6.08
N ASP A 57 -2.92 1.05 6.06
CA ASP A 57 -2.19 0.37 4.99
C ASP A 57 -3.17 -0.44 4.13
N LEU A 58 -3.39 -0.01 2.91
CA LEU A 58 -4.32 -0.60 1.97
C LEU A 58 -3.58 -1.54 1.02
N GLY A 59 -3.81 -2.84 1.17
CA GLY A 59 -3.03 -3.91 0.55
C GLY A 59 -1.79 -4.24 1.39
N CYS A 60 -1.98 -4.47 2.70
CA CYS A 60 -0.89 -4.69 3.65
C CYS A 60 -0.12 -6.00 3.41
N GLY A 61 -0.70 -6.93 2.63
CA GLY A 61 -0.10 -8.21 2.32
C GLY A 61 0.35 -9.00 3.55
N ASP A 62 1.48 -9.67 3.46
CA ASP A 62 2.05 -10.53 4.50
C ASP A 62 2.80 -9.79 5.62
N PHE A 63 2.77 -8.46 5.62
CA PHE A 63 3.32 -7.59 6.66
C PHE A 63 4.80 -7.84 7.01
N ARG A 64 5.61 -8.41 6.09
CA ARG A 64 7.02 -8.79 6.34
C ARG A 64 7.88 -7.66 6.90
N CYS A 65 7.75 -6.47 6.35
CA CYS A 65 8.50 -5.30 6.79
C CYS A 65 7.87 -4.57 7.97
N GLY A 66 6.61 -4.85 8.29
CA GLY A 66 5.82 -4.08 9.22
C GLY A 66 6.42 -3.97 10.62
N LYS A 67 6.85 -5.09 11.21
CA LYS A 67 7.50 -5.07 12.53
C LYS A 67 8.75 -4.19 12.56
N LEU A 68 9.58 -4.27 11.51
CA LEU A 68 10.80 -3.48 11.42
C LEU A 68 10.51 -1.98 11.27
N ILE A 69 9.35 -1.62 10.73
CA ILE A 69 8.92 -0.23 10.58
C ILE A 69 8.27 0.28 11.86
N TYR A 70 7.30 -0.47 12.42
CA TYR A 70 6.31 0.08 13.34
C TYR A 70 6.48 -0.31 14.80
N ASP A 71 7.20 -1.42 15.15
CA ASP A 71 7.25 -1.92 16.54
C ASP A 71 7.73 -0.84 17.54
N GLU A 72 8.73 -0.04 17.16
CA GLU A 72 9.33 0.99 18.01
C GLU A 72 8.59 2.35 17.96
N LEU A 73 7.62 2.51 17.06
CA LEU A 73 6.90 3.77 16.89
C LEU A 73 5.65 3.80 17.78
N ASP A 74 5.37 4.97 18.34
CA ASP A 74 4.12 5.23 19.06
C ASP A 74 3.01 5.62 18.07
N ILE A 75 2.41 4.59 17.43
CA ILE A 75 1.39 4.71 16.41
C ILE A 75 0.28 3.66 16.59
N SER A 76 -0.84 3.90 15.94
CA SER A 76 -1.88 2.90 15.65
C SER A 76 -1.80 2.52 14.18
N TYR A 77 -1.80 1.24 13.88
CA TYR A 77 -1.73 0.70 12.52
C TYR A 77 -2.94 -0.16 12.21
N THR A 78 -3.57 0.10 11.07
CA THR A 78 -4.64 -0.75 10.54
C THR A 78 -4.29 -1.17 9.12
N GLY A 79 -4.06 -2.48 8.92
CA GLY A 79 -3.81 -3.08 7.62
C GLY A 79 -5.08 -3.69 7.04
N TYR A 80 -5.37 -3.38 5.78
CA TYR A 80 -6.45 -3.97 5.00
C TYR A 80 -5.87 -4.81 3.87
N ASP A 81 -6.46 -5.95 3.61
CA ASP A 81 -6.18 -6.74 2.42
C ASP A 81 -7.43 -7.50 1.96
N ALA A 82 -7.53 -7.75 0.67
CA ALA A 82 -8.61 -8.52 0.06
C ALA A 82 -8.40 -10.04 0.23
N TYR A 83 -7.17 -10.51 0.47
CA TYR A 83 -6.90 -11.93 0.68
C TYR A 83 -7.06 -12.31 2.15
N LYS A 84 -8.20 -12.93 2.46
CA LYS A 84 -8.59 -13.25 3.84
C LYS A 84 -7.55 -14.07 4.61
N LYS A 85 -6.94 -15.07 3.98
CA LYS A 85 -5.99 -15.96 4.67
C LYS A 85 -4.75 -15.22 5.17
N VAL A 86 -4.23 -14.24 4.43
CA VAL A 86 -3.09 -13.43 4.87
C VAL A 86 -3.47 -12.52 6.05
N ILE A 87 -4.69 -12.00 6.08
CA ILE A 87 -5.22 -11.22 7.20
C ILE A 87 -5.38 -12.09 8.45
N ASP A 88 -5.95 -13.29 8.31
CA ASP A 88 -6.10 -14.24 9.42
C ASP A 88 -4.72 -14.62 10.01
N TYR A 89 -3.73 -14.83 9.14
CA TYR A 89 -2.35 -15.08 9.53
C TYR A 89 -1.74 -13.91 10.28
N ASN A 90 -1.78 -12.70 9.72
CA ASN A 90 -1.22 -11.49 10.35
C ASN A 90 -1.84 -11.24 11.72
N SER A 91 -3.17 -11.41 11.86
CA SER A 91 -3.89 -11.23 13.13
C SER A 91 -3.42 -12.18 14.22
N LYS A 92 -2.98 -13.39 13.86
CA LYS A 92 -2.41 -14.38 14.80
C LYS A 92 -0.95 -14.09 15.16
N GLN A 93 -0.17 -13.57 14.21
CA GLN A 93 1.28 -13.38 14.37
C GLN A 93 1.66 -12.05 15.02
N HIS A 94 0.83 -11.03 14.92
CA HIS A 94 1.14 -9.66 15.34
C HIS A 94 0.17 -9.19 16.44
N LEU A 95 0.48 -9.57 17.70
CA LEU A 95 -0.43 -9.43 18.85
C LEU A 95 -0.28 -8.10 19.61
N LEU A 96 0.59 -7.18 19.18
CA LEU A 96 0.68 -5.86 19.82
C LEU A 96 -0.64 -5.11 19.63
N SER A 97 -1.15 -4.51 20.69
CA SER A 97 -2.44 -3.79 20.69
C SER A 97 -2.54 -2.64 19.68
N LYS A 98 -1.40 -2.16 19.19
CA LYS A 98 -1.33 -1.13 18.16
C LYS A 98 -1.69 -1.64 16.76
N TYR A 99 -1.69 -2.96 16.50
CA TYR A 99 -1.97 -3.56 15.21
C TYR A 99 -3.40 -4.05 15.10
N SER A 100 -4.03 -3.72 13.97
CA SER A 100 -5.32 -4.24 13.55
C SER A 100 -5.22 -4.70 12.11
N PHE A 101 -5.71 -5.90 11.80
CA PHE A 101 -5.75 -6.42 10.42
C PHE A 101 -7.18 -6.76 10.07
N ILE A 102 -7.65 -6.22 8.95
CA ILE A 102 -9.06 -6.27 8.55
C ILE A 102 -9.16 -6.81 7.12
N HIS A 103 -9.88 -7.91 6.96
CA HIS A 103 -10.25 -8.39 5.63
C HIS A 103 -11.28 -7.46 5.01
N LEU A 104 -10.92 -6.84 3.89
CA LEU A 104 -11.80 -5.92 3.16
C LEU A 104 -11.37 -5.79 1.70
N ASP A 105 -12.30 -5.99 0.77
CA ASP A 105 -12.17 -5.44 -0.59
C ASP A 105 -12.36 -3.93 -0.50
N PHE A 106 -11.29 -3.23 -0.16
CA PHE A 106 -11.31 -1.79 0.09
C PHE A 106 -11.55 -0.95 -1.17
N TYR A 107 -11.43 -1.52 -2.35
CA TYR A 107 -11.83 -0.85 -3.59
C TYR A 107 -13.36 -0.77 -3.71
N ASN A 108 -14.05 -1.90 -3.52
CA ASN A 108 -15.50 -1.95 -3.63
C ASN A 108 -16.24 -1.42 -2.38
N ASN A 109 -15.56 -1.40 -1.23
CA ASN A 109 -16.12 -0.98 0.06
C ASN A 109 -15.30 0.18 0.67
N LYS A 110 -14.92 1.16 -0.16
CA LYS A 110 -14.06 2.28 0.23
C LYS A 110 -14.64 3.17 1.34
N GLU A 111 -15.95 3.17 1.51
CA GLU A 111 -16.65 3.86 2.59
C GLU A 111 -16.31 3.27 3.97
N ASN A 112 -15.96 1.98 4.03
CA ASN A 112 -15.62 1.27 5.27
C ASN A 112 -14.13 1.44 5.66
N ILE A 113 -13.31 2.11 4.83
CA ILE A 113 -11.95 2.48 5.21
C ILE A 113 -12.01 3.53 6.31
N ILE A 114 -11.36 3.28 7.44
CA ILE A 114 -11.27 4.27 8.53
C ILE A 114 -10.42 5.48 8.11
N ASN A 115 -10.64 6.61 8.75
CA ASN A 115 -9.78 7.78 8.58
C ASN A 115 -8.46 7.59 9.35
N GLY A 116 -7.41 8.29 8.91
CA GLY A 116 -6.11 8.28 9.58
C GLY A 116 -5.26 9.48 9.18
N ASP A 117 -4.07 9.57 9.78
CA ASP A 117 -3.11 10.60 9.38
C ASP A 117 -2.49 10.28 8.02
N MET A 118 -2.22 8.99 7.78
CA MET A 118 -1.51 8.51 6.59
C MET A 118 -2.15 7.24 6.05
N CYS A 119 -2.41 7.25 4.73
CA CYS A 119 -2.72 6.07 3.96
C CYS A 119 -1.46 5.56 3.25
N ILE A 120 -1.22 4.26 3.26
CA ILE A 120 -0.13 3.62 2.50
C ILE A 120 -0.73 2.79 1.36
N LEU A 121 -0.17 2.98 0.16
CA LEU A 121 -0.43 2.22 -1.06
C LEU A 121 0.93 1.77 -1.63
N LYS A 122 1.47 0.68 -1.08
CA LYS A 122 2.76 0.14 -1.53
C LYS A 122 2.57 -1.08 -2.40
N ASP A 123 2.97 -0.98 -3.67
CA ASP A 123 2.85 -2.07 -4.66
C ASP A 123 1.40 -2.53 -4.92
N VAL A 124 0.42 -1.65 -4.74
CA VAL A 124 -1.01 -1.95 -4.86
C VAL A 124 -1.57 -1.45 -6.19
N ILE A 125 -1.60 -0.14 -6.38
CA ILE A 125 -2.28 0.47 -7.54
C ILE A 125 -1.56 0.26 -8.87
N GLN A 126 -0.31 -0.20 -8.86
CA GLN A 126 0.39 -0.64 -10.06
C GLN A 126 -0.25 -1.89 -10.70
N HIS A 127 -1.15 -2.56 -9.99
CA HIS A 127 -1.90 -3.73 -10.45
C HIS A 127 -3.34 -3.41 -10.88
N TRP A 128 -3.71 -2.13 -10.92
CA TRP A 128 -5.08 -1.69 -11.23
C TRP A 128 -5.16 -0.99 -12.58
N SER A 129 -6.33 -1.01 -13.22
CA SER A 129 -6.60 -0.21 -14.41
C SER A 129 -6.47 1.30 -14.11
N VAL A 130 -6.21 2.11 -15.13
CA VAL A 130 -6.17 3.58 -14.99
C VAL A 130 -7.50 4.11 -14.46
N GLN A 131 -8.61 3.55 -14.94
CA GLN A 131 -9.94 3.93 -14.49
C GLN A 131 -10.12 3.70 -12.99
N ASP A 132 -9.72 2.53 -12.49
CA ASP A 132 -9.89 2.16 -11.08
C ASP A 132 -8.99 2.98 -10.17
N ILE A 133 -7.75 3.27 -10.61
CA ILE A 133 -6.86 4.19 -9.89
C ILE A 133 -7.53 5.55 -9.73
N ASN A 134 -8.08 6.12 -10.80
CA ASN A 134 -8.72 7.42 -10.75
C ASN A 134 -9.94 7.42 -9.83
N ILE A 135 -10.86 6.45 -9.97
CA ILE A 135 -12.05 6.33 -9.11
C ILE A 135 -11.65 6.25 -7.63
N PHE A 136 -10.63 5.48 -7.31
CA PHE A 136 -10.22 5.25 -5.94
C PHE A 136 -9.49 6.45 -5.32
N LEU A 137 -8.51 7.02 -6.02
CA LEU A 137 -7.78 8.18 -5.53
C LEU A 137 -8.66 9.43 -5.47
N ASP A 138 -9.57 9.65 -6.44
CA ASP A 138 -10.57 10.72 -6.38
C ASP A 138 -11.40 10.60 -5.09
N TYR A 139 -11.87 9.38 -4.78
CA TYR A 139 -12.63 9.15 -3.55
C TYR A 139 -11.84 9.49 -2.29
N LEU A 140 -10.57 9.05 -2.17
CA LEU A 140 -9.75 9.34 -0.99
C LEU A 140 -9.47 10.83 -0.83
N VAL A 141 -9.19 11.54 -1.94
CA VAL A 141 -8.88 12.97 -1.95
C VAL A 141 -10.12 13.80 -1.65
N GLU A 142 -11.24 13.54 -2.31
CA GLU A 142 -12.50 14.29 -2.14
C GLU A 142 -13.07 14.15 -0.72
N ASN A 143 -12.99 12.94 -0.15
CA ASN A 143 -13.48 12.67 1.20
C ASN A 143 -12.47 13.02 2.30
N LYS A 144 -11.27 13.51 1.94
CA LYS A 144 -10.22 13.93 2.88
C LYS A 144 -9.97 12.91 4.00
N LYS A 145 -9.95 11.64 3.64
CA LYS A 145 -9.83 10.55 4.61
C LYS A 145 -8.47 10.55 5.34
N PHE A 146 -7.44 11.13 4.70
CA PHE A 146 -6.07 11.14 5.20
C PHE A 146 -5.42 12.52 4.99
N LYS A 147 -4.44 12.85 5.82
CA LYS A 147 -3.57 14.00 5.59
C LYS A 147 -2.53 13.69 4.52
N TYR A 148 -2.02 12.46 4.52
CA TYR A 148 -1.03 11.98 3.55
C TYR A 148 -1.51 10.70 2.87
N ILE A 149 -1.41 10.62 1.54
CA ILE A 149 -1.51 9.38 0.79
C ILE A 149 -0.12 9.06 0.27
N TRP A 150 0.52 8.05 0.89
CA TRP A 150 1.85 7.56 0.57
C TRP A 150 1.76 6.49 -0.51
N ILE A 151 2.44 6.71 -1.62
CA ILE A 151 2.41 5.82 -2.77
C ILE A 151 3.83 5.32 -3.05
N CYS A 152 4.01 4.00 -3.14
CA CYS A 152 5.27 3.38 -3.51
C CYS A 152 5.03 2.35 -4.61
N ASN A 153 5.58 2.57 -5.81
CA ASN A 153 5.42 1.68 -6.97
C ASN A 153 6.73 1.50 -7.73
N CYS A 154 6.78 0.52 -8.64
CA CYS A 154 7.79 0.46 -9.69
C CYS A 154 7.65 1.68 -10.61
N CYS A 155 8.76 2.39 -10.91
CA CYS A 155 8.68 3.78 -11.37
C CYS A 155 9.18 4.09 -12.79
N ASN A 156 9.64 3.10 -13.54
CA ASN A 156 10.21 3.36 -14.89
C ASN A 156 9.13 3.54 -15.97
N GLN A 157 8.02 4.21 -15.62
CA GLN A 157 6.97 4.59 -16.57
C GLN A 157 7.53 5.57 -17.60
N THR A 158 7.16 5.38 -18.89
CA THR A 158 7.69 6.16 -20.00
C THR A 158 6.62 6.95 -20.74
N GLN A 159 5.35 6.74 -20.45
CA GLN A 159 4.22 7.42 -21.10
C GLN A 159 3.02 7.54 -20.16
N ASP A 160 2.19 8.56 -20.43
CA ASP A 160 0.93 8.77 -19.72
C ASP A 160 -0.06 7.61 -19.97
N ASN A 161 -0.85 7.29 -18.92
CA ASN A 161 -1.98 6.36 -19.01
C ASN A 161 -1.69 5.00 -19.67
N ALA A 162 -0.45 4.50 -19.57
CA ALA A 162 -0.19 3.11 -19.94
C ALA A 162 -1.11 2.19 -19.12
N ASP A 163 -2.10 1.56 -19.75
CA ASP A 163 -3.16 0.83 -19.06
C ASP A 163 -2.94 -0.68 -19.05
N ILE A 164 -3.57 -1.34 -18.08
CA ILE A 164 -3.57 -2.79 -17.87
C ILE A 164 -4.96 -3.21 -17.39
N HIS A 165 -5.28 -4.49 -17.46
CA HIS A 165 -6.39 -5.08 -16.72
C HIS A 165 -6.01 -5.23 -15.23
N ASN A 166 -7.01 -5.23 -14.34
CA ASN A 166 -6.79 -5.45 -12.92
C ASN A 166 -6.15 -6.82 -12.66
N GLY A 167 -5.18 -6.87 -11.76
CA GLY A 167 -4.33 -8.04 -11.51
C GLY A 167 -3.08 -8.09 -12.37
N GLY A 168 -3.02 -7.35 -13.48
CA GLY A 168 -1.80 -7.20 -14.26
C GLY A 168 -0.71 -6.43 -13.52
N TRP A 169 0.38 -6.07 -14.22
CA TRP A 169 1.46 -5.28 -13.65
C TRP A 169 1.94 -4.20 -14.60
N ARG A 170 2.25 -3.03 -14.08
CA ARG A 170 2.90 -1.93 -14.80
C ARG A 170 3.73 -1.07 -13.87
N GLN A 171 4.54 -0.22 -14.48
CA GLN A 171 5.27 0.84 -13.80
C GLN A 171 4.39 2.08 -13.65
N LEU A 172 4.42 2.72 -12.48
CA LEU A 172 3.72 3.97 -12.18
C LEU A 172 4.66 4.97 -11.54
N SER A 173 4.74 6.17 -12.12
CA SER A 173 5.52 7.28 -11.57
C SER A 173 4.65 8.52 -11.40
N CYS A 174 4.93 9.32 -10.39
CA CYS A 174 4.26 10.60 -10.13
C CYS A 174 4.43 11.63 -11.26
N ASN A 175 5.38 11.42 -12.15
CA ASN A 175 5.63 12.30 -13.31
C ASN A 175 4.63 12.10 -14.46
N TYR A 176 3.86 11.01 -14.44
CA TYR A 176 2.94 10.62 -15.50
C TYR A 176 1.52 10.39 -15.00
N LEU A 177 0.55 10.50 -15.90
CA LEU A 177 -0.82 10.08 -15.60
C LEU A 177 -0.87 8.54 -15.43
N PRO A 178 -1.71 8.03 -14.53
CA PRO A 178 -2.77 8.73 -13.78
C PRO A 178 -2.28 9.48 -12.53
N LEU A 179 -1.10 9.21 -11.97
CA LEU A 179 -0.68 9.78 -10.68
C LEU A 179 -0.47 11.29 -10.74
N LYS A 180 0.09 11.80 -11.84
CA LYS A 180 0.35 13.24 -12.05
C LYS A 180 -0.90 14.11 -11.85
N LYS A 181 -2.10 13.59 -12.08
CA LYS A 181 -3.38 14.28 -11.84
C LYS A 181 -3.50 14.83 -10.41
N TYR A 182 -2.91 14.15 -9.45
CA TYR A 182 -3.01 14.47 -8.01
C TYR A 182 -1.84 15.31 -7.49
N ASN A 183 -0.94 15.76 -8.36
CA ASN A 183 0.26 16.54 -8.03
C ASN A 183 1.08 15.93 -6.87
N PRO A 184 1.40 14.64 -6.87
CA PRO A 184 2.14 14.04 -5.78
C PRO A 184 3.57 14.59 -5.73
N ILE A 185 4.08 14.78 -4.50
CA ILE A 185 5.45 15.18 -4.26
C ILE A 185 6.32 13.93 -4.28
N LYS A 186 7.27 13.87 -5.19
CA LYS A 186 8.27 12.80 -5.22
C LYS A 186 9.25 12.97 -4.06
N LEU A 187 9.35 11.98 -3.20
CA LEU A 187 10.17 12.03 -2.00
C LEU A 187 11.48 11.26 -2.12
N TYR A 188 11.44 10.07 -2.73
CA TYR A 188 12.59 9.17 -2.73
C TYR A 188 12.50 8.15 -3.88
N THR A 189 13.66 7.67 -4.31
CA THR A 189 13.77 6.53 -5.24
C THR A 189 14.82 5.55 -4.74
N TYR A 190 14.52 4.26 -4.85
CA TYR A 190 15.47 3.20 -4.53
C TYR A 190 15.23 2.00 -5.44
N HIS A 191 16.29 1.40 -5.93
CA HIS A 191 16.22 0.36 -6.95
C HIS A 191 15.32 0.82 -8.13
N SER A 192 14.25 0.09 -8.41
CA SER A 192 13.24 0.44 -9.42
C SER A 192 11.97 1.06 -8.83
N LYS A 193 11.98 1.46 -7.56
CA LYS A 193 10.83 2.02 -6.85
C LYS A 193 10.91 3.54 -6.73
N GLU A 194 9.75 4.16 -6.76
CA GLU A 194 9.54 5.57 -6.44
C GLU A 194 8.57 5.67 -5.26
N VAL A 195 8.92 6.52 -4.32
CA VAL A 195 8.03 6.93 -3.23
C VAL A 195 7.59 8.35 -3.50
N SER A 196 6.28 8.55 -3.51
CA SER A 196 5.65 9.86 -3.62
C SER A 196 4.51 10.02 -2.61
N VAL A 197 4.13 11.25 -2.32
CA VAL A 197 3.05 11.55 -1.38
C VAL A 197 2.08 12.58 -1.97
N ILE A 198 0.78 12.30 -1.83
CA ILE A 198 -0.26 13.30 -2.05
C ILE A 198 -0.57 13.91 -0.68
N GLU A 199 -0.39 15.22 -0.55
CA GLU A 199 -0.76 15.96 0.66
C GLU A 199 -2.18 16.52 0.50
N ILE A 200 -3.06 16.15 1.42
CA ILE A 200 -4.43 16.64 1.45
C ILE A 200 -4.50 17.76 2.47
N ASN A 201 -4.47 19.00 1.98
CA ASN A 201 -4.64 20.16 2.83
C ASN A 201 -6.05 20.14 3.43
N SER A 202 -6.15 20.08 4.75
CA SER A 202 -7.37 20.46 5.44
C SER A 202 -7.59 21.94 5.12
N ALA A 203 -8.65 22.26 4.38
CA ALA A 203 -9.08 23.66 4.30
C ALA A 203 -9.37 24.12 5.73
N PHE A 204 -8.62 25.15 6.16
CA PHE A 204 -8.88 25.88 7.40
C PHE A 204 -10.26 26.53 7.33
#